data_10704003c078ac38a60f5fd905be4b98
#
_entry.id   10704003c078ac38a60f5fd905be4b98
#
_cell.length_a   1.000
_cell.length_b   1.000
_cell.length_c   1.000
_cell.angle_alpha   90.00
_cell.angle_beta   90.00
_cell.angle_gamma   90.00
#
_symmetry.space_group_name_H-M   'P 1'
#
loop_
_entity.id
_entity.type
_entity.pdbx_description
1 polymer ?
#
loop_
_entity_poly.entity_id
_entity_poly.type
_entity_poly.pdbx_seq_one_letter_code
_entity_poly.pdbx_strand_id
1 'polypeptide(L)'
;FYSEERVTFLQTQAGKKYVLDSTLEKVEAQVDPEVFFRLNRKYISHVDAIEEVLSYSNSRLKVTLRNCADTDILVSREKVTDLKEWLDR
;
A
#
# COMPACT_ATOMS: atom_id res chain seq x y z
N PHE A 1 -0.74 3.59 5.04
CA PHE A 1 -2.17 3.95 5.19
C PHE A 1 -3.05 2.84 4.67
N TYR A 2 -4.11 2.55 5.39
CA TYR A 2 -5.08 1.56 4.91
C TYR A 2 -6.49 1.92 5.37
N SER A 3 -7.47 1.33 4.68
CA SER A 3 -8.88 1.52 5.02
C SER A 3 -9.48 0.20 5.48
N GLU A 4 -10.25 0.24 6.55
CA GLU A 4 -10.97 -0.91 7.06
C GLU A 4 -12.31 -0.44 7.60
N GLU A 5 -13.40 -1.06 7.10
CA GLU A 5 -14.75 -0.68 7.50
C GLU A 5 -15.02 0.83 7.39
N ARG A 6 -14.56 1.44 6.30
CA ARG A 6 -14.72 2.86 5.98
C ARG A 6 -13.94 3.80 6.92
N VAL A 7 -13.02 3.25 7.71
CA VAL A 7 -12.13 4.06 8.55
C VAL A 7 -10.73 4.01 7.96
N THR A 8 -10.10 5.15 7.85
CA THR A 8 -8.73 5.27 7.33
C THR A 8 -7.75 5.29 8.51
N PHE A 9 -6.71 4.48 8.41
CA PHE A 9 -5.68 4.35 9.43
C PHE A 9 -4.32 4.69 8.86
N LEU A 10 -3.50 5.33 9.70
CA LEU A 10 -2.06 5.45 9.48
C LEU A 10 -1.39 4.47 10.43
N GLN A 11 -0.60 3.55 9.88
CA GLN A 11 0.25 2.69 10.70
C GLN A 11 1.70 3.05 10.45
N THR A 12 2.43 3.35 11.53
CA THR A 12 3.85 3.68 11.43
C THR A 12 4.68 2.40 11.35
N GLN A 13 5.94 2.53 10.96
CA GLN A 13 6.85 1.38 10.92
C GLN A 13 7.13 0.82 12.30
N ALA A 14 6.92 1.61 13.35
CA ALA A 14 7.02 1.13 14.74
C ALA A 14 5.77 0.37 15.18
N GLY A 15 4.75 0.24 14.32
CA GLY A 15 3.55 -0.49 14.60
C GLY A 15 2.43 0.29 15.26
N LYS A 16 2.60 1.59 15.47
CA LYS A 16 1.54 2.44 16.03
C LYS A 16 0.50 2.75 14.99
N LYS A 17 -0.76 2.77 15.40
CA LYS A 17 -1.91 3.04 14.52
C LYS A 17 -2.60 4.33 14.94
N TYR A 18 -2.97 5.12 13.96
CA TYR A 18 -3.72 6.37 14.16
C TYR A 18 -4.92 6.37 13.25
N VAL A 19 -6.06 6.81 13.76
CA VAL A 19 -7.27 6.98 12.95
C VAL A 19 -7.21 8.35 12.28
N LEU A 20 -7.48 8.38 10.98
CA LEU A 20 -7.49 9.63 10.21
C LEU A 20 -8.92 9.99 9.82
N ASP A 21 -9.23 11.27 9.89
CA ASP A 21 -10.50 11.81 9.43
C ASP A 21 -10.38 12.21 7.95
N SER A 22 -10.10 11.19 7.12
CA SER A 22 -9.86 11.41 5.69
C SER A 22 -10.07 10.09 4.95
N THR A 23 -10.34 10.16 3.65
CA THR A 23 -10.42 8.95 2.83
C THR A 23 -9.04 8.61 2.27
N LEU A 24 -8.86 7.35 1.83
CA LEU A 24 -7.61 6.97 1.17
C LEU A 24 -7.36 7.78 -0.10
N GLU A 25 -8.42 8.15 -0.83
CA GLU A 25 -8.29 8.98 -2.03
C GLU A 25 -7.71 10.34 -1.70
N LYS A 26 -8.14 10.94 -0.59
CA LYS A 26 -7.59 12.23 -0.15
C LYS A 26 -6.15 12.09 0.33
N VAL A 27 -5.85 11.01 1.04
CA VAL A 27 -4.47 10.72 1.47
C VAL A 27 -3.57 10.56 0.26
N GLU A 28 -4.01 9.78 -0.73
CA GLU A 28 -3.24 9.56 -1.95
C GLU A 28 -2.89 10.87 -2.65
N ALA A 29 -3.81 11.82 -2.66
CA ALA A 29 -3.59 13.12 -3.29
C ALA A 29 -2.61 14.01 -2.53
N GLN A 30 -2.35 13.71 -1.25
CA GLN A 30 -1.53 14.55 -0.39
C GLN A 30 -0.13 14.01 -0.12
N VAL A 31 0.08 12.71 -0.29
CA VAL A 31 1.37 12.09 -0.02
C VAL A 31 2.30 12.24 -1.23
N ASP A 32 3.61 12.12 -0.97
CA ASP A 32 4.62 12.21 -2.01
C ASP A 32 4.59 10.94 -2.87
N PRO A 33 4.24 11.05 -4.16
CA PRO A 33 4.14 9.87 -5.04
C PRO A 33 5.49 9.21 -5.33
N GLU A 34 6.61 9.85 -4.99
CA GLU A 34 7.91 9.21 -5.17
C GLU A 34 8.19 8.16 -4.11
N VAL A 35 7.59 8.30 -2.92
CA VAL A 35 7.83 7.39 -1.82
C VAL A 35 6.59 6.62 -1.36
N PHE A 36 5.40 7.03 -1.80
CA PHE A 36 4.16 6.33 -1.51
C PHE A 36 3.48 5.82 -2.77
N PHE A 37 2.92 4.63 -2.70
CA PHE A 37 2.23 4.02 -3.82
C PHE A 37 0.91 3.41 -3.38
N ARG A 38 -0.16 3.67 -4.15
CA ARG A 38 -1.46 3.06 -3.92
C ARG A 38 -1.46 1.64 -4.48
N LEU A 39 -1.43 0.64 -3.59
CA LEU A 39 -1.35 -0.76 -4.00
C LEU A 39 -2.68 -1.30 -4.52
N ASN A 40 -3.77 -0.91 -3.86
CA ASN A 40 -5.12 -1.33 -4.20
C ASN A 40 -6.12 -0.41 -3.51
N ARG A 41 -7.37 -0.80 -3.47
CA ARG A 41 -8.40 0.02 -2.82
C ARG A 41 -8.22 0.19 -1.33
N LYS A 42 -7.48 -0.72 -0.70
CA LYS A 42 -7.35 -0.76 0.75
C LYS A 42 -6.03 -0.19 1.28
N TYR A 43 -4.97 -0.19 0.48
CA TYR A 43 -3.62 0.14 0.97
C TYR A 43 -2.90 1.19 0.14
N ILE A 44 -2.25 2.12 0.85
CA ILE A 44 -1.21 3.00 0.31
C ILE A 44 0.04 2.71 1.13
N SER A 45 1.17 2.43 0.49
CA SER A 45 2.39 2.04 1.20
C SER A 45 3.55 2.97 0.90
N HIS A 46 4.33 3.28 1.95
CA HIS A 46 5.65 3.88 1.79
C HIS A 46 6.61 2.82 1.25
N VAL A 47 7.57 3.23 0.43
CA VAL A 47 8.52 2.30 -0.18
C VAL A 47 9.29 1.50 0.88
N ASP A 48 9.65 2.14 2.00
CA ASP A 48 10.41 1.48 3.06
C ASP A 48 9.58 0.48 3.86
N ALA A 49 8.26 0.52 3.75
CA ALA A 49 7.39 -0.44 4.41
C ALA A 49 7.20 -1.72 3.60
N ILE A 50 7.59 -1.70 2.35
CA ILE A 50 7.49 -2.90 1.50
C ILE A 50 8.64 -3.83 1.83
N GLU A 51 8.30 -4.98 2.39
CA GLU A 51 9.30 -5.99 2.77
C GLU A 51 9.59 -6.92 1.61
N GLU A 52 8.57 -7.31 0.85
CA GLU A 52 8.71 -8.26 -0.23
C GLU A 52 7.63 -8.06 -1.27
N VAL A 53 7.99 -8.26 -2.53
CA VAL A 53 7.05 -8.27 -3.65
C VAL A 53 7.19 -9.60 -4.36
N LEU A 54 6.11 -10.37 -4.41
CA LEU A 54 6.11 -11.70 -4.98
C LEU A 54 5.24 -11.77 -6.23
N SER A 55 5.71 -12.51 -7.22
CA SER A 55 4.87 -12.84 -8.38
C SER A 55 3.79 -13.83 -7.95
N TYR A 56 2.58 -13.56 -8.37
CA TYR A 56 1.43 -14.41 -8.09
C TYR A 56 0.82 -14.85 -9.42
N SER A 57 -0.11 -15.80 -9.38
CA SER A 57 -0.71 -16.33 -10.60
C SER A 57 -1.37 -15.23 -11.44
N ASN A 58 -1.43 -15.44 -12.76
CA ASN A 58 -2.08 -14.53 -13.71
C ASN A 58 -1.46 -13.13 -13.73
N SER A 59 -0.13 -13.04 -13.64
CA SER A 59 0.60 -11.78 -13.69
C SER A 59 0.23 -10.80 -12.57
N ARG A 60 -0.28 -11.33 -11.44
CA ARG A 60 -0.58 -10.54 -10.26
C ARG A 60 0.67 -10.41 -9.39
N LEU A 61 0.72 -9.36 -8.59
CA LEU A 61 1.75 -9.17 -7.58
C LEU A 61 1.12 -9.19 -6.20
N LYS A 62 1.84 -9.78 -5.25
CA LYS A 62 1.48 -9.82 -3.85
C LYS A 62 2.55 -9.08 -3.07
N VAL A 63 2.15 -8.20 -2.17
CA VAL A 63 3.07 -7.37 -1.40
C VAL A 63 2.99 -7.76 0.07
N THR A 64 4.15 -7.92 0.70
CA THR A 64 4.26 -8.08 2.14
C THR A 64 4.75 -6.76 2.74
N LEU A 65 4.00 -6.25 3.70
CA LEU A 65 4.35 -5.00 4.39
C LEU A 65 4.87 -5.29 5.80
N ARG A 66 5.82 -4.47 6.26
CA ARG A 66 6.37 -4.58 7.60
C ARG A 66 5.30 -4.28 8.64
N ASN A 67 5.30 -5.05 9.72
CA ASN A 67 4.37 -4.87 10.85
C ASN A 67 2.90 -4.86 10.42
N CYS A 68 2.58 -5.63 9.39
CA CYS A 68 1.23 -5.74 8.88
C CYS A 68 0.73 -7.17 9.03
N ALA A 69 -0.42 -7.34 9.67
CA ALA A 69 -1.00 -8.66 9.89
C ALA A 69 -1.61 -9.25 8.63
N ASP A 70 -1.95 -8.42 7.65
CA ASP A 70 -2.53 -8.89 6.39
C ASP A 70 -1.43 -9.48 5.51
N THR A 71 -1.53 -10.77 5.23
CA THR A 71 -0.55 -11.48 4.41
C THR A 71 -0.98 -11.66 2.97
N ASP A 72 -2.16 -11.17 2.60
CA ASP A 72 -2.73 -11.35 1.27
C ASP A 72 -3.00 -10.03 0.56
N ILE A 73 -2.03 -9.13 0.60
CA ILE A 73 -2.17 -7.83 -0.06
C ILE A 73 -1.85 -7.99 -1.54
N LEU A 74 -2.90 -8.03 -2.35
CA LEU A 74 -2.74 -8.12 -3.81
C LEU A 74 -2.77 -6.73 -4.42
N VAL A 75 -1.84 -6.49 -5.34
CA VAL A 75 -1.82 -5.26 -6.11
C VAL A 75 -2.94 -5.32 -7.15
N SER A 76 -3.70 -4.24 -7.29
CA SER A 76 -4.73 -4.16 -8.32
C SER A 76 -4.12 -4.37 -9.70
N ARG A 77 -4.83 -5.08 -10.58
CA ARG A 77 -4.27 -5.46 -11.89
C ARG A 77 -3.80 -4.25 -12.69
N GLU A 78 -4.56 -3.18 -12.67
CA GLU A 78 -4.21 -1.94 -13.39
C GLU A 78 -3.00 -1.23 -12.77
N LYS A 79 -2.59 -1.61 -11.57
CA LYS A 79 -1.43 -1.01 -10.88
C LYS A 79 -0.15 -1.83 -11.00
N VAL A 80 -0.21 -3.04 -11.54
CA VAL A 80 0.95 -3.93 -11.56
C VAL A 80 2.12 -3.34 -12.34
N THR A 81 1.86 -2.86 -13.56
CA THR A 81 2.90 -2.26 -14.39
C THR A 81 3.45 -0.99 -13.73
N ASP A 82 2.56 -0.15 -13.20
CA ASP A 82 2.97 1.09 -12.54
C ASP A 82 3.84 0.80 -11.32
N LEU A 83 3.50 -0.22 -10.54
CA LEU A 83 4.30 -0.59 -9.37
C LEU A 83 5.69 -1.06 -9.77
N LYS A 84 5.79 -1.88 -10.82
CA LYS A 84 7.09 -2.36 -11.31
C LYS A 84 7.97 -1.19 -11.75
N GLU A 85 7.39 -0.25 -12.48
CA GLU A 85 8.12 0.94 -12.91
C GLU A 85 8.53 1.81 -11.72
N TRP A 86 7.65 1.97 -10.76
CA TRP A 86 7.90 2.78 -9.57
C TRP A 86 9.04 2.18 -8.72
N LEU A 87 9.09 0.86 -8.59
CA LEU A 87 10.16 0.19 -7.83
C LEU A 87 11.50 0.20 -8.56
N ASP A 88 11.48 0.31 -9.86
CA ASP A 88 12.67 0.21 -10.71
C ASP A 88 13.32 1.56 -11.02
N ARG A 89 12.98 2.60 -10.29
CA ARG A 89 13.53 3.94 -10.50
C ARG A 89 14.87 4.12 -9.87
#